data_675e17646f6d8153bd8da0670dcfedb8
#
_entry.id   675e17646f6d8153bd8da0670dcfedb8
#
_cell.length_a   1.000
_cell.length_b   1.000
_cell.length_c   1.000
_cell.angle_alpha   90.00
_cell.angle_beta   90.00
_cell.angle_gamma   90.00
#
_symmetry.space_group_name_H-M   'P 1'
#
loop_
_entity.id
_entity.type
_entity.pdbx_description
1 polymer ?
#
loop_
_entity_poly.entity_id
_entity_poly.type
_entity_poly.pdbx_seq_one_letter_code
_entity_poly.pdbx_strand_id
1 'polypeptide(L)'
;MKVALITGANGQDGTYLFNFLHGYGYDCIYKYTGNVLDIGDIQKTLKNFTYADRIEIYNLAAKTDTGISIPNPIESFHVNSMGILTILESVKELNLINKCRIFHASSSEVFDKSLLCHDTISYQDENTERDSKTIYGLSKITADNILKTYRDVYGLNVYSGILFNHESPLRKDKFVTTKIINGLKRVFRGEIEYIELGNINIYRDWGHAKDFVAAMWLILQSDTPDDYVIATGKYNTVRKFIEITVDVMGKKINWEGEGVDEIGIVDGKVVIRISEKFYRPYDKNLVGNSYKLKLETGWNPVYNLRDIIVDMVN
;
A
#
# COMPACT_ATOMS: atom_id res chain seq x y z
N MET A 1 0.07 -0.05 -30.52
CA MET A 1 0.37 1.00 -29.53
C MET A 1 -0.05 0.54 -28.15
N LYS A 2 0.78 0.79 -27.14
CA LYS A 2 0.54 0.44 -25.74
C LYS A 2 0.44 1.70 -24.88
N VAL A 3 -0.65 1.85 -24.15
CA VAL A 3 -0.95 3.02 -23.33
C VAL A 3 -1.11 2.61 -21.87
N ALA A 4 -0.56 3.40 -20.95
CA ALA A 4 -0.84 3.29 -19.52
C ALA A 4 -1.66 4.49 -19.04
N LEU A 5 -2.70 4.24 -18.26
CA LEU A 5 -3.50 5.25 -17.56
C LEU A 5 -3.36 5.01 -16.06
N ILE A 6 -2.89 6.03 -15.31
CA ILE A 6 -2.65 5.93 -13.87
C ILE A 6 -3.58 6.89 -13.13
N THR A 7 -4.54 6.37 -12.37
CA THR A 7 -5.28 7.16 -11.38
C THR A 7 -4.47 7.27 -10.09
N GLY A 8 -4.66 8.34 -9.31
CA GLY A 8 -3.83 8.55 -8.12
C GLY A 8 -2.35 8.81 -8.42
N ALA A 9 -2.04 9.29 -9.63
CA ALA A 9 -0.69 9.46 -10.17
C ALA A 9 0.24 10.38 -9.36
N ASN A 10 -0.33 11.24 -8.50
CA ASN A 10 0.42 12.15 -7.61
C ASN A 10 0.71 11.55 -6.22
N GLY A 11 0.23 10.33 -5.95
CA GLY A 11 0.57 9.58 -4.74
C GLY A 11 1.96 8.96 -4.81
N GLN A 12 2.39 8.30 -3.71
CA GLN A 12 3.66 7.58 -3.66
C GLN A 12 3.77 6.60 -4.84
N ASP A 13 2.87 5.64 -4.92
CA ASP A 13 2.93 4.56 -5.91
C ASP A 13 2.74 5.07 -7.34
N GLY A 14 1.82 6.03 -7.53
CA GLY A 14 1.60 6.64 -8.84
C GLY A 14 2.84 7.36 -9.37
N THR A 15 3.60 8.03 -8.50
CA THR A 15 4.85 8.70 -8.86
C THR A 15 5.94 7.69 -9.23
N TYR A 16 6.14 6.65 -8.42
CA TYR A 16 7.12 5.60 -8.74
C TYR A 16 6.72 4.80 -9.98
N LEU A 17 5.45 4.44 -10.12
CA LEU A 17 4.95 3.70 -11.28
C LEU A 17 5.12 4.51 -12.58
N PHE A 18 4.78 5.80 -12.55
CA PHE A 18 4.98 6.66 -13.71
C PHE A 18 6.43 6.66 -14.16
N ASN A 19 7.37 6.82 -13.24
CA ASN A 19 8.80 6.79 -13.57
C ASN A 19 9.26 5.40 -14.06
N PHE A 20 8.77 4.34 -13.41
CA PHE A 20 9.09 2.96 -13.75
C PHE A 20 8.66 2.62 -15.20
N LEU A 21 7.45 2.98 -15.60
CA LEU A 21 6.90 2.63 -16.90
C LEU A 21 7.64 3.27 -18.08
N HIS A 22 8.38 4.35 -17.89
CA HIS A 22 9.20 4.94 -18.98
C HIS A 22 10.26 3.99 -19.54
N GLY A 23 10.68 3.00 -18.76
CA GLY A 23 11.63 1.97 -19.21
C GLY A 23 11.00 0.79 -19.96
N TYR A 24 9.66 0.75 -20.15
CA TYR A 24 8.94 -0.44 -20.62
C TYR A 24 8.14 -0.27 -21.93
N GLY A 25 8.54 0.67 -22.76
CA GLY A 25 8.06 0.77 -24.15
C GLY A 25 6.57 1.14 -24.29
N TYR A 26 6.05 1.99 -23.40
CA TYR A 26 4.74 2.60 -23.58
C TYR A 26 4.81 3.77 -24.55
N ASP A 27 3.88 3.82 -25.50
CA ASP A 27 3.74 4.94 -26.42
C ASP A 27 3.16 6.18 -25.72
N CYS A 28 2.36 5.98 -24.67
CA CYS A 28 1.81 7.04 -23.83
C CYS A 28 1.63 6.54 -22.38
N ILE A 29 2.06 7.35 -21.42
CA ILE A 29 1.79 7.17 -19.99
C ILE A 29 0.99 8.38 -19.50
N TYR A 30 -0.31 8.17 -19.26
CA TYR A 30 -1.24 9.24 -18.92
C TYR A 30 -1.52 9.29 -17.41
N LYS A 31 -1.22 10.43 -16.79
CA LYS A 31 -1.59 10.72 -15.40
C LYS A 31 -3.02 11.24 -15.37
N TYR A 32 -3.97 10.40 -14.91
CA TYR A 32 -5.34 10.85 -14.72
C TYR A 32 -5.47 11.64 -13.42
N THR A 33 -5.89 12.88 -13.54
CA THR A 33 -6.06 13.83 -12.43
C THR A 33 -7.52 14.24 -12.21
N GLY A 34 -8.45 13.66 -12.98
CA GLY A 34 -9.88 13.90 -12.86
C GLY A 34 -10.52 13.17 -11.68
N ASN A 35 -11.85 13.25 -11.61
CA ASN A 35 -12.64 12.58 -10.58
C ASN A 35 -12.95 11.13 -10.99
N VAL A 36 -12.42 10.15 -10.25
CA VAL A 36 -12.66 8.72 -10.52
C VAL A 36 -14.12 8.29 -10.31
N LEU A 37 -14.94 9.11 -9.68
CA LEU A 37 -16.39 8.89 -9.53
C LEU A 37 -17.21 9.45 -10.71
N ASP A 38 -16.59 10.21 -11.60
CA ASP A 38 -17.26 10.80 -12.77
C ASP A 38 -17.06 9.89 -14.01
N ILE A 39 -18.11 9.13 -14.34
CA ILE A 39 -18.08 8.21 -15.48
C ILE A 39 -17.86 8.96 -16.81
N GLY A 40 -18.42 10.17 -16.95
CA GLY A 40 -18.28 10.98 -18.17
C GLY A 40 -16.83 11.42 -18.37
N ASP A 41 -16.12 11.79 -17.29
CA ASP A 41 -14.72 12.20 -17.35
C ASP A 41 -13.79 11.01 -17.65
N ILE A 42 -14.05 9.85 -17.03
CA ILE A 42 -13.31 8.60 -17.34
C ILE A 42 -13.53 8.20 -18.81
N GLN A 43 -14.77 8.19 -19.28
CA GLN A 43 -15.08 7.84 -20.67
C GLN A 43 -14.46 8.80 -21.68
N LYS A 44 -14.51 10.11 -21.40
CA LYS A 44 -13.85 11.14 -22.22
C LYS A 44 -12.35 10.87 -22.33
N THR A 45 -11.73 10.51 -21.22
CA THR A 45 -10.31 10.18 -21.19
C THR A 45 -10.00 8.90 -21.98
N LEU A 46 -10.76 7.82 -21.77
CA LEU A 46 -10.56 6.55 -22.47
C LEU A 46 -10.81 6.64 -23.97
N LYS A 47 -11.73 7.49 -24.43
CA LYS A 47 -11.98 7.74 -25.85
C LYS A 47 -10.73 8.24 -26.59
N ASN A 48 -9.84 8.95 -25.92
CA ASN A 48 -8.58 9.41 -26.50
C ASN A 48 -7.60 8.25 -26.79
N PHE A 49 -7.85 7.04 -26.25
CA PHE A 49 -6.96 5.89 -26.37
C PHE A 49 -7.58 4.70 -27.10
N THR A 50 -8.77 4.84 -27.70
CA THR A 50 -9.46 3.74 -28.41
C THR A 50 -8.67 3.19 -29.58
N TYR A 51 -7.73 3.95 -30.13
CA TYR A 51 -6.82 3.54 -31.20
C TYR A 51 -5.70 2.60 -30.71
N ALA A 52 -5.44 2.53 -29.41
CA ALA A 52 -4.41 1.67 -28.85
C ALA A 52 -4.77 0.19 -29.01
N ASP A 53 -3.74 -0.66 -29.17
CA ASP A 53 -3.90 -2.12 -29.19
C ASP A 53 -4.06 -2.66 -27.77
N ARG A 54 -3.42 -2.00 -26.80
CA ARG A 54 -3.44 -2.36 -25.37
C ARG A 54 -3.48 -1.11 -24.50
N ILE A 55 -4.40 -1.11 -23.56
CA ILE A 55 -4.58 -0.07 -22.53
C ILE A 55 -4.40 -0.72 -21.16
N GLU A 56 -3.41 -0.29 -20.42
CA GLU A 56 -3.19 -0.73 -19.03
C GLU A 56 -3.64 0.37 -18.08
N ILE A 57 -4.64 0.07 -17.25
CA ILE A 57 -5.21 0.99 -16.29
C ILE A 57 -4.72 0.60 -14.89
N TYR A 58 -3.98 1.49 -14.24
CA TYR A 58 -3.52 1.33 -12.86
C TYR A 58 -4.39 2.20 -11.96
N ASN A 59 -5.37 1.58 -11.29
CA ASN A 59 -6.26 2.28 -10.36
C ASN A 59 -5.63 2.35 -8.97
N LEU A 60 -4.86 3.42 -8.74
CA LEU A 60 -4.17 3.71 -7.47
C LEU A 60 -4.86 4.83 -6.68
N ALA A 61 -5.90 5.45 -7.23
CA ALA A 61 -6.66 6.49 -6.54
C ALA A 61 -7.40 5.91 -5.34
N ALA A 62 -7.07 6.40 -4.14
CA ALA A 62 -7.73 5.99 -2.90
C ALA A 62 -7.60 7.03 -1.80
N LYS A 63 -8.59 7.06 -0.89
CA LYS A 63 -8.48 7.70 0.42
C LYS A 63 -7.91 6.65 1.39
N THR A 64 -6.65 6.84 1.80
CA THR A 64 -5.86 5.84 2.56
C THR A 64 -5.86 6.11 4.07
N ASP A 65 -6.95 6.60 4.64
CA ASP A 65 -7.07 6.83 6.08
C ASP A 65 -7.56 5.55 6.76
N THR A 66 -6.67 4.92 7.52
CA THR A 66 -6.92 3.65 8.23
C THR A 66 -7.23 3.86 9.72
N GLY A 67 -7.35 5.10 10.18
CA GLY A 67 -7.63 5.43 11.58
C GLY A 67 -9.03 5.01 12.02
N ILE A 68 -9.25 4.88 13.34
CA ILE A 68 -10.57 4.60 13.94
C ILE A 68 -11.56 5.72 13.63
N SER A 69 -11.09 6.96 13.57
CA SER A 69 -11.87 8.12 13.17
C SER A 69 -11.44 8.60 11.79
N ILE A 70 -12.15 8.14 10.76
CA ILE A 70 -12.00 8.65 9.40
C ILE A 70 -12.80 9.96 9.33
N PRO A 71 -12.20 11.10 8.96
CA PRO A 71 -12.89 12.38 8.93
C PRO A 71 -14.13 12.39 8.03
N ASN A 72 -14.11 11.64 6.94
CA ASN A 72 -15.23 11.49 6.01
C ASN A 72 -15.37 10.04 5.52
N PRO A 73 -16.04 9.17 6.29
CA PRO A 73 -16.14 7.74 5.96
C PRO A 73 -16.96 7.48 4.69
N ILE A 74 -17.99 8.29 4.41
CA ILE A 74 -18.82 8.14 3.21
C ILE A 74 -18.00 8.41 1.95
N GLU A 75 -17.26 9.53 1.90
CA GLU A 75 -16.40 9.87 0.78
C GLU A 75 -15.31 8.82 0.58
N SER A 76 -14.69 8.38 1.69
CA SER A 76 -13.64 7.35 1.65
C SER A 76 -14.17 6.05 1.06
N PHE A 77 -15.35 5.61 1.50
CA PHE A 77 -15.98 4.40 0.99
C PHE A 77 -16.30 4.54 -0.49
N HIS A 78 -16.92 5.65 -0.92
CA HIS A 78 -17.28 5.89 -2.31
C HIS A 78 -16.03 5.92 -3.21
N VAL A 79 -15.03 6.72 -2.90
CA VAL A 79 -13.81 6.80 -3.72
C VAL A 79 -13.15 5.44 -3.89
N ASN A 80 -13.03 4.67 -2.79
CA ASN A 80 -12.31 3.41 -2.80
C ASN A 80 -13.06 2.26 -3.48
N SER A 81 -14.40 2.24 -3.39
CA SER A 81 -15.22 1.15 -3.96
C SER A 81 -15.89 1.54 -5.27
N MET A 82 -16.53 2.72 -5.34
CA MET A 82 -17.25 3.12 -6.55
C MET A 82 -16.32 3.64 -7.65
N GLY A 83 -15.14 4.17 -7.29
CA GLY A 83 -14.18 4.64 -8.30
C GLY A 83 -13.73 3.54 -9.26
N ILE A 84 -13.50 2.32 -8.76
CA ILE A 84 -13.17 1.18 -9.65
C ILE A 84 -14.39 0.75 -10.48
N LEU A 85 -15.59 0.73 -9.90
CA LEU A 85 -16.83 0.41 -10.64
C LEU A 85 -17.02 1.37 -11.82
N THR A 86 -16.80 2.67 -11.62
CA THR A 86 -16.88 3.68 -12.68
C THR A 86 -15.91 3.39 -13.84
N ILE A 87 -14.69 2.97 -13.53
CA ILE A 87 -13.68 2.59 -14.54
C ILE A 87 -14.16 1.34 -15.31
N LEU A 88 -14.62 0.31 -14.61
CA LEU A 88 -15.07 -0.95 -15.22
C LEU A 88 -16.27 -0.74 -16.14
N GLU A 89 -17.29 0.01 -15.70
CA GLU A 89 -18.43 0.36 -16.55
C GLU A 89 -18.00 1.18 -17.78
N SER A 90 -17.10 2.14 -17.61
CA SER A 90 -16.57 2.92 -18.73
C SER A 90 -15.89 2.04 -19.79
N VAL A 91 -15.07 1.08 -19.36
CA VAL A 91 -14.40 0.13 -20.27
C VAL A 91 -15.42 -0.75 -21.00
N LYS A 92 -16.44 -1.23 -20.29
CA LYS A 92 -17.52 -2.06 -20.85
C LYS A 92 -18.36 -1.27 -21.84
N GLU A 93 -18.87 -0.10 -21.49
CA GLU A 93 -19.72 0.74 -22.36
C GLU A 93 -18.99 1.23 -23.62
N LEU A 94 -17.68 1.43 -23.54
CA LEU A 94 -16.86 1.81 -24.70
C LEU A 94 -16.39 0.61 -25.54
N ASN A 95 -16.82 -0.63 -25.21
CA ASN A 95 -16.40 -1.87 -25.88
C ASN A 95 -14.87 -2.07 -25.90
N LEU A 96 -14.17 -1.71 -24.81
CA LEU A 96 -12.72 -1.81 -24.67
C LEU A 96 -12.25 -3.05 -23.90
N ILE A 97 -13.15 -4.00 -23.60
CA ILE A 97 -12.88 -5.19 -22.77
C ILE A 97 -11.63 -5.94 -23.25
N ASN A 98 -11.54 -6.21 -24.55
CA ASN A 98 -10.44 -6.98 -25.14
C ASN A 98 -9.11 -6.20 -25.24
N LYS A 99 -9.13 -4.89 -25.01
CA LYS A 99 -7.95 -4.02 -25.09
C LYS A 99 -7.41 -3.61 -23.72
N CYS A 100 -8.29 -3.63 -22.69
CA CYS A 100 -7.94 -3.16 -21.36
C CYS A 100 -7.43 -4.28 -20.46
N ARG A 101 -6.39 -3.98 -19.71
CA ARG A 101 -5.96 -4.71 -18.50
C ARG A 101 -5.98 -3.73 -17.34
N ILE A 102 -6.63 -4.11 -16.23
CA ILE A 102 -6.90 -3.18 -15.12
C ILE A 102 -6.32 -3.74 -13.84
N PHE A 103 -5.35 -3.04 -13.27
CA PHE A 103 -4.82 -3.28 -11.93
C PHE A 103 -5.57 -2.41 -10.93
N HIS A 104 -6.03 -3.00 -9.83
CA HIS A 104 -6.58 -2.27 -8.69
C HIS A 104 -5.71 -2.46 -7.46
N ALA A 105 -5.34 -1.35 -6.82
CA ALA A 105 -4.63 -1.37 -5.56
C ALA A 105 -5.60 -1.67 -4.40
N SER A 106 -5.68 -2.93 -3.99
CA SER A 106 -6.32 -3.37 -2.75
C SER A 106 -5.35 -3.16 -1.57
N SER A 107 -5.58 -3.77 -0.42
CA SER A 107 -4.80 -3.53 0.79
C SER A 107 -4.83 -4.74 1.74
N SER A 108 -3.77 -4.97 2.49
CA SER A 108 -3.74 -5.93 3.61
C SER A 108 -4.76 -5.61 4.72
N GLU A 109 -5.35 -4.42 4.72
CA GLU A 109 -6.45 -4.06 5.64
C GLU A 109 -7.77 -4.80 5.32
N VAL A 110 -7.83 -5.56 4.23
CA VAL A 110 -8.95 -6.47 3.92
C VAL A 110 -8.98 -7.69 4.84
N PHE A 111 -7.85 -8.08 5.41
CA PHE A 111 -7.75 -9.26 6.28
C PHE A 111 -8.24 -8.96 7.70
N ASP A 112 -9.03 -9.89 8.26
CA ASP A 112 -9.38 -9.80 9.67
C ASP A 112 -8.15 -10.03 10.55
N LYS A 113 -7.83 -9.00 11.29
CA LYS A 113 -6.76 -9.03 12.26
C LYS A 113 -7.15 -9.81 13.53
N SER A 114 -8.43 -10.22 13.72
CA SER A 114 -8.91 -10.88 14.94
C SER A 114 -8.60 -12.37 15.00
N LEU A 115 -8.40 -13.01 13.87
CA LEU A 115 -8.15 -14.45 13.77
C LEU A 115 -6.68 -14.84 14.01
N LEU A 116 -5.80 -13.87 14.15
CA LEU A 116 -4.36 -14.10 14.31
C LEU A 116 -4.06 -14.29 15.80
N CYS A 117 -3.69 -15.50 16.21
CA CYS A 117 -3.24 -15.81 17.58
C CYS A 117 -2.04 -14.93 17.96
N HIS A 118 -2.03 -14.42 19.21
CA HIS A 118 -0.99 -13.52 19.71
C HIS A 118 0.42 -14.12 19.64
N ASP A 119 0.54 -15.45 19.68
CA ASP A 119 1.82 -16.14 19.83
C ASP A 119 2.33 -16.82 18.55
N THR A 120 1.55 -16.81 17.45
CA THR A 120 1.98 -17.39 16.17
C THR A 120 1.86 -16.38 15.04
N ILE A 121 2.91 -16.31 14.21
CA ILE A 121 2.87 -15.49 12.99
C ILE A 121 2.08 -16.28 11.95
N SER A 122 0.90 -15.75 11.60
CA SER A 122 0.10 -16.28 10.50
C SER A 122 0.34 -15.42 9.27
N TYR A 123 0.70 -16.08 8.17
CA TYR A 123 0.86 -15.43 6.87
C TYR A 123 -0.48 -15.33 6.16
N GLN A 124 -0.79 -14.15 5.63
CA GLN A 124 -1.98 -13.92 4.83
C GLN A 124 -1.66 -14.08 3.34
N ASP A 125 -2.46 -14.88 2.65
CA ASP A 125 -2.41 -15.07 1.21
C ASP A 125 -3.77 -14.77 0.55
N GLU A 126 -3.90 -15.05 -0.73
CA GLU A 126 -5.11 -14.80 -1.52
C GLU A 126 -6.34 -15.59 -1.05
N ASN A 127 -6.13 -16.72 -0.34
CA ASN A 127 -7.19 -17.59 0.21
C ASN A 127 -7.59 -17.20 1.64
N THR A 128 -6.85 -16.30 2.27
CA THR A 128 -7.14 -15.84 3.63
C THR A 128 -8.47 -15.08 3.64
N GLU A 129 -9.33 -15.39 4.61
CA GLU A 129 -10.63 -14.74 4.77
C GLU A 129 -10.50 -13.21 4.86
N ARG A 130 -11.37 -12.51 4.13
CA ARG A 130 -11.43 -11.05 4.09
C ARG A 130 -12.58 -10.57 4.97
N ASP A 131 -12.26 -10.10 6.16
CA ASP A 131 -13.20 -9.46 7.10
C ASP A 131 -12.53 -8.31 7.82
N SER A 132 -12.81 -7.09 7.42
CA SER A 132 -12.24 -5.89 8.04
C SER A 132 -13.19 -5.23 9.02
N LYS A 133 -12.66 -4.70 10.12
CA LYS A 133 -13.40 -3.89 11.11
C LYS A 133 -13.28 -2.38 10.83
N THR A 134 -12.70 -1.98 9.71
CA THR A 134 -12.53 -0.57 9.34
C THR A 134 -13.29 -0.24 8.06
N ILE A 135 -13.82 0.99 7.95
CA ILE A 135 -14.49 1.46 6.72
C ILE A 135 -13.54 1.40 5.52
N TYR A 136 -12.25 1.70 5.72
CA TYR A 136 -11.24 1.59 4.68
C TYR A 136 -11.11 0.13 4.18
N GLY A 137 -10.92 -0.83 5.08
CA GLY A 137 -10.81 -2.23 4.68
C GLY A 137 -12.10 -2.76 4.05
N LEU A 138 -13.28 -2.41 4.60
CA LEU A 138 -14.58 -2.76 4.00
C LEU A 138 -14.74 -2.17 2.59
N SER A 139 -14.28 -0.94 2.35
CA SER A 139 -14.32 -0.34 1.01
C SER A 139 -13.42 -1.10 0.01
N LYS A 140 -12.27 -1.62 0.46
CA LYS A 140 -11.37 -2.44 -0.37
C LYS A 140 -11.94 -3.84 -0.64
N ILE A 141 -12.56 -4.48 0.37
CA ILE A 141 -13.29 -5.75 0.19
C ILE A 141 -14.42 -5.58 -0.83
N THR A 142 -15.17 -4.49 -0.74
CA THR A 142 -16.24 -4.19 -1.71
C THR A 142 -15.68 -4.03 -3.12
N ALA A 143 -14.56 -3.31 -3.28
CA ALA A 143 -13.87 -3.16 -4.56
C ALA A 143 -13.40 -4.50 -5.13
N ASP A 144 -12.78 -5.35 -4.31
CA ASP A 144 -12.30 -6.69 -4.71
C ASP A 144 -13.47 -7.59 -5.17
N ASN A 145 -14.61 -7.53 -4.48
CA ASN A 145 -15.82 -8.27 -4.89
C ASN A 145 -16.40 -7.75 -6.22
N ILE A 146 -16.39 -6.44 -6.45
CA ILE A 146 -16.76 -5.83 -7.73
C ILE A 146 -15.83 -6.36 -8.84
N LEU A 147 -14.51 -6.32 -8.63
CA LEU A 147 -13.52 -6.83 -9.59
C LEU A 147 -13.78 -8.29 -9.93
N LYS A 148 -13.99 -9.14 -8.91
CA LYS A 148 -14.29 -10.55 -9.11
C LYS A 148 -15.55 -10.74 -9.98
N THR A 149 -16.62 -9.98 -9.72
CA THR A 149 -17.84 -10.03 -10.52
C THR A 149 -17.57 -9.65 -11.98
N TYR A 150 -16.80 -8.59 -12.23
CA TYR A 150 -16.47 -8.16 -13.59
C TYR A 150 -15.56 -9.13 -14.34
N ARG A 151 -14.67 -9.80 -13.64
CA ARG A 151 -13.85 -10.90 -14.16
C ARG A 151 -14.69 -12.09 -14.56
N ASP A 152 -15.53 -12.58 -13.64
CA ASP A 152 -16.26 -13.83 -13.79
C ASP A 152 -17.48 -13.71 -14.75
N VAL A 153 -18.19 -12.58 -14.72
CA VAL A 153 -19.43 -12.40 -15.46
C VAL A 153 -19.23 -11.71 -16.81
N TYR A 154 -18.34 -10.71 -16.86
CA TYR A 154 -18.15 -9.90 -18.07
C TYR A 154 -16.84 -10.18 -18.80
N GLY A 155 -15.97 -11.04 -18.26
CA GLY A 155 -14.71 -11.42 -18.91
C GLY A 155 -13.68 -10.29 -18.99
N LEU A 156 -13.74 -9.29 -18.10
CA LEU A 156 -12.75 -8.23 -18.06
C LEU A 156 -11.41 -8.75 -17.48
N ASN A 157 -10.30 -8.31 -18.06
CA ASN A 157 -8.96 -8.59 -17.56
C ASN A 157 -8.65 -7.67 -16.36
N VAL A 158 -9.14 -8.05 -15.18
CA VAL A 158 -8.99 -7.26 -13.95
C VAL A 158 -8.22 -8.03 -12.89
N TYR A 159 -7.28 -7.34 -12.26
CA TYR A 159 -6.32 -7.86 -11.31
C TYR A 159 -6.38 -7.06 -10.02
N SER A 160 -6.45 -7.73 -8.87
CA SER A 160 -6.33 -7.08 -7.56
C SER A 160 -4.95 -7.31 -6.97
N GLY A 161 -4.24 -6.25 -6.61
CA GLY A 161 -3.02 -6.33 -5.82
C GLY A 161 -3.33 -6.05 -4.36
N ILE A 162 -3.23 -7.06 -3.48
CA ILE A 162 -3.42 -6.91 -2.04
C ILE A 162 -2.10 -6.42 -1.44
N LEU A 163 -1.97 -5.10 -1.33
CA LEU A 163 -0.72 -4.44 -0.96
C LEU A 163 -0.50 -4.49 0.55
N PHE A 164 0.63 -5.04 0.98
CA PHE A 164 1.15 -4.86 2.32
C PHE A 164 1.84 -3.50 2.47
N ASN A 165 2.34 -3.19 3.68
CA ASN A 165 2.96 -1.88 3.90
C ASN A 165 4.19 -1.72 3.01
N HIS A 166 4.27 -0.58 2.33
CA HIS A 166 5.40 -0.27 1.46
C HIS A 166 5.75 1.21 1.57
N GLU A 167 7.02 1.45 1.74
CA GLU A 167 7.56 2.70 2.23
C GLU A 167 8.49 3.32 1.20
N SER A 168 8.69 4.63 1.31
CA SER A 168 9.66 5.40 0.54
C SER A 168 9.76 6.83 1.09
N PRO A 169 10.69 7.67 0.61
CA PRO A 169 10.72 9.10 0.93
C PRO A 169 9.42 9.86 0.62
N LEU A 170 8.56 9.32 -0.26
CA LEU A 170 7.26 9.91 -0.61
C LEU A 170 6.12 9.45 0.30
N ARG A 171 6.40 8.67 1.35
CA ARG A 171 5.39 8.22 2.30
C ARG A 171 4.86 9.40 3.12
N LYS A 172 3.52 9.51 3.28
CA LYS A 172 2.90 10.61 4.03
C LYS A 172 3.24 10.56 5.53
N ASP A 173 3.37 11.71 6.17
CA ASP A 173 3.77 11.88 7.58
C ASP A 173 2.87 11.19 8.61
N LYS A 174 1.62 10.88 8.27
CA LYS A 174 0.67 10.20 9.16
C LYS A 174 1.03 8.73 9.44
N PHE A 175 1.91 8.11 8.66
CA PHE A 175 2.31 6.71 8.85
C PHE A 175 3.43 6.57 9.87
N VAL A 176 3.42 5.44 10.61
CA VAL A 176 4.33 5.21 11.72
C VAL A 176 5.79 5.29 11.32
N THR A 177 6.15 4.78 10.15
CA THR A 177 7.52 4.80 9.60
C THR A 177 8.03 6.21 9.41
N THR A 178 7.25 7.06 8.74
CA THR A 178 7.58 8.47 8.52
C THR A 178 7.56 9.26 9.83
N LYS A 179 6.59 8.98 10.72
CA LYS A 179 6.54 9.57 12.06
C LYS A 179 7.82 9.28 12.85
N ILE A 180 8.34 8.06 12.79
CA ILE A 180 9.58 7.66 13.46
C ILE A 180 10.77 8.44 12.87
N ILE A 181 10.96 8.39 11.57
CA ILE A 181 12.12 8.99 10.89
C ILE A 181 12.13 10.51 11.08
N ASN A 182 11.02 11.19 10.74
CA ASN A 182 10.93 12.64 10.84
C ASN A 182 10.95 13.11 12.31
N GLY A 183 10.31 12.32 13.19
CA GLY A 183 10.34 12.60 14.63
C GLY A 183 11.76 12.52 15.21
N LEU A 184 12.51 11.45 14.92
CA LEU A 184 13.89 11.30 15.37
C LEU A 184 14.81 12.38 14.78
N LYS A 185 14.66 12.75 13.49
CA LYS A 185 15.36 13.88 12.90
C LYS A 185 15.14 15.16 13.69
N ARG A 186 13.90 15.45 14.10
CA ARG A 186 13.54 16.63 14.90
C ARG A 186 14.08 16.56 16.32
N VAL A 187 14.03 15.39 16.98
CA VAL A 187 14.62 15.17 18.29
C VAL A 187 16.14 15.45 18.26
N PHE A 188 16.84 14.90 17.27
CA PHE A 188 18.29 15.06 17.16
C PHE A 188 18.74 16.49 16.79
N ARG A 189 17.82 17.28 16.20
CA ARG A 189 18.03 18.73 16.00
C ARG A 189 17.65 19.58 17.21
N GLY A 190 17.09 18.96 18.26
CA GLY A 190 16.64 19.68 19.46
C GLY A 190 15.33 20.46 19.25
N GLU A 191 14.55 20.18 18.21
CA GLU A 191 13.27 20.84 17.91
C GLU A 191 12.14 20.31 18.79
N ILE A 192 12.21 19.04 19.19
CA ILE A 192 11.29 18.38 20.11
C ILE A 192 12.08 17.50 21.08
N GLU A 193 11.55 17.23 22.26
CA GLU A 193 12.22 16.47 23.30
C GLU A 193 12.23 14.96 22.98
N TYR A 194 11.07 14.39 22.62
CA TYR A 194 10.89 12.97 22.30
C TYR A 194 9.71 12.79 21.35
N ILE A 195 9.56 11.57 20.81
CA ILE A 195 8.38 11.13 20.08
C ILE A 195 7.58 10.14 20.90
N GLU A 196 6.23 10.20 20.80
CA GLU A 196 5.34 9.22 21.43
C GLU A 196 4.87 8.19 20.42
N LEU A 197 4.96 6.91 20.79
CA LEU A 197 4.54 5.77 19.99
C LEU A 197 3.60 4.87 20.81
N GLY A 198 2.84 4.02 20.13
CA GLY A 198 2.08 2.94 20.76
C GLY A 198 2.93 1.68 20.93
N ASN A 199 2.32 0.51 20.77
CA ASN A 199 3.02 -0.77 20.88
C ASN A 199 4.09 -0.92 19.79
N ILE A 200 5.36 -0.97 20.21
CA ILE A 200 6.52 -1.13 19.31
C ILE A 200 6.90 -2.59 19.06
N ASN A 201 6.24 -3.55 19.72
CA ASN A 201 6.56 -4.98 19.60
C ASN A 201 5.67 -5.71 18.56
N ILE A 202 4.77 -4.98 17.89
CA ILE A 202 3.95 -5.53 16.80
C ILE A 202 4.80 -5.79 15.55
N TYR A 203 4.49 -6.88 14.86
CA TYR A 203 5.14 -7.23 13.61
C TYR A 203 4.44 -6.61 12.41
N ARG A 204 5.23 -6.18 11.44
CA ARG A 204 4.78 -5.68 10.14
C ARG A 204 5.68 -6.21 9.04
N ASP A 205 5.11 -6.39 7.86
CA ASP A 205 5.82 -6.63 6.62
C ASP A 205 5.96 -5.28 5.90
N TRP A 206 7.19 -4.82 5.74
CA TRP A 206 7.50 -3.57 5.02
C TRP A 206 8.31 -3.86 3.78
N GLY A 207 7.79 -3.44 2.63
CA GLY A 207 8.51 -3.42 1.37
C GLY A 207 8.88 -1.99 0.92
N HIS A 208 9.58 -1.89 -0.19
CA HIS A 208 9.87 -0.61 -0.84
C HIS A 208 8.85 -0.33 -1.95
N ALA A 209 8.38 0.91 -2.08
CA ALA A 209 7.44 1.30 -3.13
C ALA A 209 7.94 0.96 -4.56
N LYS A 210 9.24 1.03 -4.81
CA LYS A 210 9.86 0.63 -6.10
C LYS A 210 9.63 -0.84 -6.42
N ASP A 211 9.75 -1.75 -5.43
CA ASP A 211 9.46 -3.17 -5.62
C ASP A 211 7.97 -3.41 -5.89
N PHE A 212 7.10 -2.66 -5.19
CA PHE A 212 5.66 -2.81 -5.31
C PHE A 212 5.14 -2.36 -6.67
N VAL A 213 5.63 -1.25 -7.22
CA VAL A 213 5.21 -0.83 -8.57
C VAL A 213 5.72 -1.78 -9.66
N ALA A 214 6.87 -2.41 -9.47
CA ALA A 214 7.35 -3.47 -10.35
C ALA A 214 6.41 -4.69 -10.31
N ALA A 215 5.92 -5.07 -9.12
CA ALA A 215 4.91 -6.13 -8.97
C ALA A 215 3.61 -5.76 -9.68
N MET A 216 3.10 -4.53 -9.52
CA MET A 216 1.88 -4.05 -10.19
C MET A 216 1.98 -4.21 -11.71
N TRP A 217 3.13 -3.84 -12.28
CA TRP A 217 3.38 -3.98 -13.71
C TRP A 217 3.44 -5.46 -14.12
N LEU A 218 4.19 -6.30 -13.41
CA LEU A 218 4.31 -7.73 -13.69
C LEU A 218 2.96 -8.44 -13.64
N ILE A 219 2.12 -8.13 -12.67
CA ILE A 219 0.76 -8.66 -12.55
C ILE A 219 -0.06 -8.36 -13.82
N LEU A 220 0.02 -7.15 -14.36
CA LEU A 220 -0.67 -6.82 -15.61
C LEU A 220 -0.04 -7.47 -16.87
N GLN A 221 1.15 -8.07 -16.76
CA GLN A 221 1.71 -8.88 -17.85
C GLN A 221 1.27 -10.35 -17.78
N SER A 222 0.72 -10.81 -16.64
CA SER A 222 0.18 -12.18 -16.49
C SER A 222 -1.04 -12.40 -17.39
N ASP A 223 -1.16 -13.60 -17.97
CA ASP A 223 -2.32 -13.98 -18.80
C ASP A 223 -3.53 -14.44 -17.97
N THR A 224 -3.35 -14.62 -16.66
CA THR A 224 -4.40 -15.06 -15.74
C THR A 224 -4.85 -13.91 -14.85
N PRO A 225 -6.00 -13.26 -15.15
CA PRO A 225 -6.57 -12.25 -14.28
C PRO A 225 -6.99 -12.85 -12.93
N ASP A 226 -6.36 -12.36 -11.84
CA ASP A 226 -6.66 -12.87 -10.49
C ASP A 226 -6.24 -11.87 -9.42
N ASP A 227 -6.38 -12.25 -8.15
CA ASP A 227 -5.92 -11.51 -6.99
C ASP A 227 -4.48 -11.97 -6.62
N TYR A 228 -3.64 -11.03 -6.19
CA TYR A 228 -2.24 -11.26 -5.84
C TYR A 228 -1.86 -10.53 -4.57
N VAL A 229 -1.28 -11.23 -3.60
CA VAL A 229 -0.66 -10.62 -2.44
C VAL A 229 0.70 -10.04 -2.84
N ILE A 230 0.91 -8.74 -2.57
CA ILE A 230 2.19 -8.06 -2.76
C ILE A 230 2.77 -7.76 -1.39
N ALA A 231 3.77 -8.56 -0.98
CA ALA A 231 4.40 -8.51 0.34
C ALA A 231 5.84 -9.05 0.24
N THR A 232 6.69 -8.65 1.19
CA THR A 232 8.07 -9.17 1.22
C THR A 232 8.15 -10.58 1.81
N GLY A 233 7.18 -10.99 2.62
CA GLY A 233 7.19 -12.21 3.41
C GLY A 233 8.12 -12.13 4.63
N LYS A 234 8.70 -10.97 4.90
CA LYS A 234 9.59 -10.73 6.03
C LYS A 234 8.91 -9.84 7.06
N TYR A 235 8.93 -10.25 8.30
CA TYR A 235 8.35 -9.47 9.39
C TYR A 235 9.42 -8.85 10.27
N ASN A 236 9.15 -7.63 10.69
CA ASN A 236 9.98 -6.91 11.64
C ASN A 236 9.09 -6.17 12.64
N THR A 237 9.57 -5.99 13.86
CA THR A 237 8.88 -5.17 14.85
C THR A 237 9.08 -3.69 14.58
N VAL A 238 8.16 -2.85 15.05
CA VAL A 238 8.36 -1.40 15.04
C VAL A 238 9.62 -1.02 15.83
N ARG A 239 9.92 -1.74 16.91
CA ARG A 239 11.20 -1.61 17.67
C ARG A 239 12.39 -1.79 16.73
N LYS A 240 12.42 -2.85 15.93
CA LYS A 240 13.52 -3.12 15.00
C LYS A 240 13.67 -2.01 13.96
N PHE A 241 12.54 -1.49 13.47
CA PHE A 241 12.55 -0.33 12.57
C PHE A 241 13.21 0.89 13.21
N ILE A 242 12.87 1.20 14.49
CA ILE A 242 13.48 2.31 15.26
C ILE A 242 14.98 2.10 15.42
N GLU A 243 15.39 0.91 15.86
CA GLU A 243 16.80 0.58 16.09
C GLU A 243 17.64 0.78 14.83
N ILE A 244 17.16 0.28 13.70
CA ILE A 244 17.84 0.47 12.40
C ILE A 244 17.84 1.95 12.01
N THR A 245 16.74 2.69 12.25
CA THR A 245 16.67 4.13 11.94
C THR A 245 17.70 4.92 12.71
N VAL A 246 17.83 4.66 14.04
CA VAL A 246 18.80 5.32 14.89
C VAL A 246 20.24 4.97 14.48
N ASP A 247 20.50 3.70 14.13
CA ASP A 247 21.80 3.24 13.65
C ASP A 247 22.19 3.89 12.30
N VAL A 248 21.25 4.01 11.35
CA VAL A 248 21.44 4.72 10.07
C VAL A 248 21.74 6.21 10.30
N MET A 249 21.20 6.80 11.37
CA MET A 249 21.51 8.19 11.78
C MET A 249 22.83 8.31 12.57
N GLY A 250 23.62 7.21 12.66
CA GLY A 250 24.94 7.20 13.31
C GLY A 250 24.89 7.18 14.83
N LYS A 251 23.79 6.71 15.42
CA LYS A 251 23.57 6.69 16.88
C LYS A 251 23.18 5.28 17.36
N LYS A 252 23.11 5.09 18.68
CA LYS A 252 22.66 3.84 19.30
C LYS A 252 21.56 4.13 20.31
N ILE A 253 20.49 3.35 20.25
CA ILE A 253 19.38 3.42 21.20
C ILE A 253 19.49 2.31 22.23
N ASN A 254 19.21 2.63 23.49
CA ASN A 254 19.00 1.68 24.57
C ASN A 254 17.56 1.80 25.05
N TRP A 255 17.00 0.70 25.55
CA TRP A 255 15.63 0.65 26.06
C TRP A 255 15.64 0.43 27.56
N GLU A 256 14.77 1.14 28.28
CA GLU A 256 14.56 1.00 29.72
C GLU A 256 13.05 0.94 30.01
N GLY A 257 12.66 0.18 31.05
CA GLY A 257 11.25 -0.05 31.39
C GLY A 257 10.57 -1.10 30.52
N GLU A 258 9.27 -1.29 30.73
CA GLU A 258 8.44 -2.26 30.02
C GLU A 258 7.03 -1.69 29.76
N GLY A 259 6.38 -2.17 28.67
CA GLY A 259 5.00 -1.81 28.35
C GLY A 259 4.85 -0.31 28.06
N VAL A 260 3.96 0.36 28.82
CA VAL A 260 3.70 1.80 28.64
C VAL A 260 4.74 2.69 29.31
N ASP A 261 5.50 2.13 30.26
CA ASP A 261 6.60 2.85 30.94
C ASP A 261 7.93 2.72 30.18
N GLU A 262 7.95 2.02 29.05
CA GLU A 262 9.15 1.83 28.28
C GLU A 262 9.57 3.12 27.57
N ILE A 263 10.88 3.41 27.64
CA ILE A 263 11.51 4.56 27.01
C ILE A 263 12.73 4.15 26.18
N GLY A 264 12.93 4.85 25.07
CA GLY A 264 14.14 4.75 24.23
C GLY A 264 15.09 5.89 24.51
N ILE A 265 16.35 5.56 24.79
CA ILE A 265 17.40 6.50 25.21
C ILE A 265 18.53 6.51 24.19
N VAL A 266 18.92 7.71 23.74
CA VAL A 266 20.09 7.95 22.88
C VAL A 266 20.96 9.03 23.52
N ASP A 267 22.28 8.78 23.67
CA ASP A 267 23.25 9.71 24.27
C ASP A 267 22.79 10.23 25.66
N GLY A 268 22.15 9.36 26.47
CA GLY A 268 21.64 9.68 27.81
C GLY A 268 20.35 10.52 27.84
N LYS A 269 19.71 10.77 26.67
CA LYS A 269 18.46 11.51 26.58
C LYS A 269 17.33 10.60 26.13
N VAL A 270 16.16 10.76 26.73
CA VAL A 270 14.93 10.10 26.28
C VAL A 270 14.53 10.67 24.92
N VAL A 271 14.44 9.81 23.90
CA VAL A 271 14.06 10.19 22.54
C VAL A 271 12.71 9.56 22.11
N ILE A 272 12.29 8.49 22.78
CA ILE A 272 11.03 7.81 22.56
C ILE A 272 10.35 7.55 23.91
N ARG A 273 9.03 7.75 23.94
CA ARG A 273 8.13 7.32 25.01
C ARG A 273 7.03 6.45 24.43
N ILE A 274 6.68 5.37 25.14
CA ILE A 274 5.49 4.61 24.83
C ILE A 274 4.31 5.30 25.51
N SER A 275 3.15 5.38 24.81
CA SER A 275 1.98 6.10 25.30
C SER A 275 0.72 5.31 25.01
N GLU A 276 -0.11 5.11 26.04
CA GLU A 276 -1.44 4.45 25.92
C GLU A 276 -2.33 5.10 24.88
N LYS A 277 -2.21 6.41 24.69
CA LYS A 277 -2.96 7.17 23.68
C LYS A 277 -2.82 6.60 22.28
N PHE A 278 -1.68 5.97 21.97
CA PHE A 278 -1.37 5.39 20.66
C PHE A 278 -1.45 3.85 20.66
N TYR A 279 -1.78 3.23 21.79
CA TYR A 279 -2.07 1.80 21.83
C TYR A 279 -3.39 1.53 21.09
N ARG A 280 -3.34 0.58 20.17
CA ARG A 280 -4.53 0.12 19.47
C ARG A 280 -4.88 -1.28 20.00
N PRO A 281 -6.08 -1.48 20.59
CA PRO A 281 -6.43 -2.76 21.18
C PRO A 281 -6.48 -3.93 20.17
N TYR A 282 -6.50 -3.61 18.88
CA TYR A 282 -6.56 -4.58 17.80
C TYR A 282 -5.31 -4.55 16.90
N ASP A 283 -4.19 -4.02 17.39
CA ASP A 283 -2.93 -4.07 16.63
C ASP A 283 -2.44 -5.51 16.55
N LYS A 284 -2.49 -6.10 15.36
CA LYS A 284 -2.13 -7.48 15.10
C LYS A 284 -1.02 -7.56 14.07
N ASN A 285 -0.34 -8.72 14.10
CA ASN A 285 0.72 -9.03 13.18
C ASN A 285 0.16 -9.16 11.75
N LEU A 286 0.73 -8.43 10.81
CA LEU A 286 0.40 -8.51 9.39
C LEU A 286 1.65 -8.89 8.61
N VAL A 287 1.63 -10.10 8.02
CA VAL A 287 2.73 -10.62 7.21
C VAL A 287 2.15 -11.32 5.99
N GLY A 288 2.54 -10.91 4.80
CA GLY A 288 1.99 -11.46 3.57
C GLY A 288 2.75 -12.68 3.05
N ASN A 289 2.05 -13.57 2.37
CA ASN A 289 2.63 -14.65 1.59
C ASN A 289 2.44 -14.34 0.10
N SER A 290 3.49 -13.86 -0.55
CA SER A 290 3.49 -13.54 -1.99
C SER A 290 3.95 -14.72 -2.86
N TYR A 291 3.78 -15.95 -2.41
CA TYR A 291 4.26 -17.15 -3.12
C TYR A 291 3.64 -17.27 -4.52
N LYS A 292 2.34 -17.03 -4.64
CA LYS A 292 1.63 -17.04 -5.94
C LYS A 292 2.23 -16.02 -6.92
N LEU A 293 2.39 -14.78 -6.49
CA LEU A 293 2.99 -13.72 -7.31
C LEU A 293 4.40 -14.09 -7.78
N LYS A 294 5.22 -14.64 -6.86
CA LYS A 294 6.56 -15.15 -7.16
C LYS A 294 6.55 -16.22 -8.24
N LEU A 295 5.68 -17.22 -8.07
CA LEU A 295 5.62 -18.37 -8.96
C LEU A 295 5.18 -17.98 -10.37
N GLU A 296 4.16 -17.13 -10.48
CA GLU A 296 3.54 -16.79 -11.75
C GLU A 296 4.27 -15.68 -12.52
N THR A 297 4.95 -14.78 -11.83
CA THR A 297 5.58 -13.61 -12.47
C THR A 297 7.09 -13.54 -12.31
N GLY A 298 7.69 -14.37 -11.47
CA GLY A 298 9.11 -14.28 -11.11
C GLY A 298 9.46 -13.09 -10.20
N TRP A 299 8.46 -12.34 -9.71
CA TRP A 299 8.70 -11.18 -8.85
C TRP A 299 9.39 -11.55 -7.54
N ASN A 300 10.38 -10.76 -7.16
CA ASN A 300 11.01 -10.83 -5.84
C ASN A 300 11.36 -9.41 -5.37
N PRO A 301 11.12 -9.07 -4.09
CA PRO A 301 11.53 -7.78 -3.56
C PRO A 301 13.06 -7.70 -3.49
N VAL A 302 13.61 -6.58 -3.92
CA VAL A 302 15.06 -6.31 -3.95
C VAL A 302 15.52 -5.60 -2.69
N TYR A 303 14.70 -4.68 -2.18
CA TYR A 303 15.04 -3.87 -1.01
C TYR A 303 14.78 -4.62 0.31
N ASN A 304 15.76 -4.64 1.21
CA ASN A 304 15.55 -5.08 2.58
C ASN A 304 15.15 -3.89 3.48
N LEU A 305 14.81 -4.16 4.75
CA LEU A 305 14.35 -3.12 5.68
C LEU A 305 15.37 -1.99 5.88
N ARG A 306 16.67 -2.32 5.90
CA ARG A 306 17.73 -1.32 6.05
C ARG A 306 17.83 -0.42 4.82
N ASP A 307 17.73 -0.99 3.63
CA ASP A 307 17.75 -0.24 2.37
C ASP A 307 16.58 0.77 2.31
N ILE A 308 15.38 0.33 2.72
CA ILE A 308 14.19 1.17 2.83
C ILE A 308 14.45 2.36 3.77
N ILE A 309 14.96 2.07 4.97
CA ILE A 309 15.23 3.10 5.98
C ILE A 309 16.32 4.08 5.49
N VAL A 310 17.38 3.59 4.86
CA VAL A 310 18.43 4.44 4.27
C VAL A 310 17.85 5.38 3.21
N ASP A 311 17.00 4.88 2.29
CA ASP A 311 16.36 5.72 1.27
C ASP A 311 15.43 6.79 1.91
N MET A 312 14.73 6.45 2.99
CA MET A 312 13.83 7.38 3.68
C MET A 312 14.55 8.39 4.60
N VAL A 313 15.73 8.06 5.10
CA VAL A 313 16.52 8.96 5.97
C VAL A 313 17.28 10.01 5.15
N ASN A 314 17.76 9.66 3.97
CA ASN A 314 18.49 10.58 3.08
C ASN A 314 17.55 11.55 2.34
#